data_59e75d69cea1ffabc014717509e30144
#
_entry.id   59e75d69cea1ffabc014717509e30144
#
_cell.length_a   1.000
_cell.length_b   1.000
_cell.length_c   1.000
_cell.angle_alpha   90.00
_cell.angle_beta   90.00
_cell.angle_gamma   90.00
#
_symmetry.space_group_name_H-M   'P 1'
#
loop_
_entity.id
_entity.type
_entity.pdbx_description
1 polymer ?
#
loop_
_entity_poly.entity_id
_entity_poly.type
_entity_poly.pdbx_seq_one_letter_code
_entity_poly.pdbx_strand_id
1 'polypeptide(L)'
;MSVHGASNALVRADAAKEFAADVQYYLTLNPRQLPSRYLYDALGSALFDAICRLPWYGITRTEARMLEAHGREVFDRLDRVSTIVELGSGDGSKLRLLVQSGAPRTRPLTIHLVDVSSAALTSSARTLSELDDVAIVLHETTYEAGLDDLGAQPRPAGRRLAVFLGSNIGNFDAPGADEFLRAIRRGLALGDGLLLGADLVKPEDVLQLAYDDPLGVTAAFNRNLLVRINRELGGDFDLEAFEHRAIWNAAASRVEMHLAAKRAQRVRIRAAELDVQFETGERIWTESSYKYEPGQIVAMLESAGFQCAAQWIDDVDRFALTLVQAK
;
A
#
# COMPACT_ATOMS: atom_id res chain seq x y z
N MET A 1 -18.11 -17.75 -27.71
CA MET A 1 -17.99 -17.01 -26.43
C MET A 1 -16.90 -17.69 -25.61
N SER A 2 -15.76 -17.03 -25.40
CA SER A 2 -14.57 -17.69 -24.85
C SER A 2 -14.69 -17.91 -23.32
N VAL A 3 -14.17 -19.01 -22.83
CA VAL A 3 -14.11 -19.40 -21.40
C VAL A 3 -13.49 -18.31 -20.52
N HIS A 4 -12.59 -17.48 -21.06
CA HIS A 4 -11.97 -16.32 -20.39
C HIS A 4 -12.96 -15.20 -20.05
N GLY A 5 -13.99 -14.98 -20.86
CA GLY A 5 -14.98 -13.92 -20.60
C GLY A 5 -15.94 -14.26 -19.45
N ALA A 6 -16.26 -15.54 -19.27
CA ALA A 6 -17.14 -15.99 -18.20
C ALA A 6 -16.43 -15.99 -16.82
N SER A 7 -15.16 -16.35 -16.77
CA SER A 7 -14.34 -16.31 -15.55
C SER A 7 -14.15 -14.87 -15.02
N ASN A 8 -13.81 -13.92 -15.90
CA ASN A 8 -13.68 -12.51 -15.52
C ASN A 8 -15.00 -11.86 -15.05
N ALA A 9 -16.14 -12.28 -15.60
CA ALA A 9 -17.46 -11.78 -15.18
C ALA A 9 -17.85 -12.28 -13.78
N LEU A 10 -17.53 -13.53 -13.45
CA LEU A 10 -17.77 -14.10 -12.13
C LEU A 10 -16.88 -13.47 -11.05
N VAL A 11 -15.59 -13.30 -11.31
CA VAL A 11 -14.65 -12.64 -10.39
C VAL A 11 -15.07 -11.19 -10.10
N ARG A 12 -15.52 -10.46 -11.13
CA ARG A 12 -16.02 -9.08 -10.94
C ARG A 12 -17.33 -9.04 -10.15
N ALA A 13 -18.23 -10.02 -10.35
CA ALA A 13 -19.48 -10.08 -9.60
C ALA A 13 -19.23 -10.39 -8.10
N ASP A 14 -18.27 -11.24 -7.79
CA ASP A 14 -17.92 -11.57 -6.41
C ASP A 14 -17.20 -10.40 -5.72
N ALA A 15 -16.31 -9.69 -6.40
CA ALA A 15 -15.67 -8.47 -5.88
C ALA A 15 -16.70 -7.35 -5.60
N ALA A 16 -17.72 -7.20 -6.46
CA ALA A 16 -18.79 -6.21 -6.23
C ALA A 16 -19.67 -6.59 -5.03
N LYS A 17 -19.94 -7.88 -4.80
CA LYS A 17 -20.66 -8.33 -3.61
C LYS A 17 -19.87 -8.11 -2.32
N GLU A 18 -18.56 -8.42 -2.33
CA GLU A 18 -17.67 -8.14 -1.22
C GLU A 18 -17.65 -6.66 -0.89
N PHE A 19 -17.50 -5.80 -1.92
CA PHE A 19 -17.52 -4.35 -1.73
C PHE A 19 -18.84 -3.86 -1.13
N ALA A 20 -19.99 -4.39 -1.60
CA ALA A 20 -21.29 -4.04 -1.05
C ALA A 20 -21.44 -4.46 0.42
N ALA A 21 -20.99 -5.69 0.76
CA ALA A 21 -21.04 -6.21 2.13
C ALA A 21 -20.15 -5.39 3.07
N ASP A 22 -18.95 -5.03 2.63
CA ASP A 22 -18.05 -4.17 3.41
C ASP A 22 -18.65 -2.78 3.63
N VAL A 23 -19.16 -2.15 2.58
CA VAL A 23 -19.81 -0.84 2.71
C VAL A 23 -20.97 -0.90 3.68
N GLN A 24 -21.79 -1.96 3.62
CA GLN A 24 -22.88 -2.16 4.56
C GLN A 24 -22.35 -2.29 6.00
N TYR A 25 -21.35 -3.12 6.23
CA TYR A 25 -20.80 -3.37 7.55
C TYR A 25 -20.13 -2.11 8.12
N TYR A 26 -19.18 -1.53 7.40
CA TYR A 26 -18.34 -0.45 7.92
C TYR A 26 -19.09 0.87 8.09
N LEU A 27 -20.09 1.19 7.26
CA LEU A 27 -20.90 2.39 7.44
C LEU A 27 -21.92 2.27 8.58
N THR A 28 -22.16 1.08 9.11
CA THR A 28 -23.00 0.89 10.32
C THR A 28 -22.21 0.96 11.62
N LEU A 29 -20.88 0.99 11.56
CA LEU A 29 -20.04 1.14 12.76
C LEU A 29 -20.14 2.55 13.35
N ASN A 30 -19.73 2.66 14.62
CA ASN A 30 -19.56 3.95 15.30
C ASN A 30 -18.16 4.00 15.93
N PRO A 31 -17.22 4.80 15.44
CA PRO A 31 -17.35 5.70 14.29
C PRO A 31 -17.50 4.94 12.96
N ARG A 32 -18.17 5.57 11.97
CA ARG A 32 -18.29 5.02 10.61
C ARG A 32 -16.94 4.95 9.94
N GLN A 33 -16.76 3.91 9.15
CA GLN A 33 -15.50 3.64 8.45
C GLN A 33 -15.76 3.21 7.01
N LEU A 34 -14.72 3.24 6.21
CA LEU A 34 -14.66 2.55 4.90
C LEU A 34 -13.22 2.04 4.72
N PRO A 35 -13.03 0.79 4.29
CA PRO A 35 -11.69 0.23 4.10
C PRO A 35 -10.88 0.97 3.03
N SER A 36 -9.63 1.32 3.33
CA SER A 36 -8.73 2.06 2.45
C SER A 36 -8.41 1.35 1.13
N ARG A 37 -8.51 0.00 1.10
CA ARG A 37 -8.33 -0.77 -0.14
C ARG A 37 -9.24 -0.33 -1.28
N TYR A 38 -10.39 0.25 -0.99
CA TYR A 38 -11.33 0.74 -1.99
C TYR A 38 -10.99 2.12 -2.57
N LEU A 39 -9.98 2.80 -2.04
CA LEU A 39 -9.44 4.04 -2.62
C LEU A 39 -8.74 3.81 -3.97
N TYR A 40 -8.22 2.60 -4.22
CA TYR A 40 -7.30 2.28 -5.33
C TYR A 40 -8.00 1.63 -6.54
N ASP A 41 -9.14 2.21 -7.00
CA ASP A 41 -9.63 1.93 -8.36
C ASP A 41 -8.75 2.66 -9.41
N ALA A 42 -9.08 2.54 -10.69
CA ALA A 42 -8.28 3.16 -11.76
C ALA A 42 -8.13 4.69 -11.59
N LEU A 43 -9.19 5.40 -11.15
CA LEU A 43 -9.13 6.83 -10.88
C LEU A 43 -8.34 7.11 -9.60
N GLY A 44 -8.59 6.35 -8.53
CA GLY A 44 -7.87 6.49 -7.27
C GLY A 44 -6.37 6.25 -7.43
N SER A 45 -5.96 5.24 -8.18
CA SER A 45 -4.55 4.98 -8.49
C SER A 45 -3.91 6.17 -9.23
N ALA A 46 -4.58 6.76 -10.23
CA ALA A 46 -4.08 7.94 -10.93
C ALA A 46 -3.99 9.19 -10.02
N LEU A 47 -4.93 9.35 -9.08
CA LEU A 47 -4.89 10.43 -8.09
C LEU A 47 -3.75 10.21 -7.09
N PHE A 48 -3.51 8.97 -6.67
CA PHE A 48 -2.38 8.63 -5.79
C PHE A 48 -1.03 8.86 -6.49
N ASP A 49 -0.90 8.51 -7.76
CA ASP A 49 0.29 8.85 -8.56
C ASP A 49 0.52 10.37 -8.63
N ALA A 50 -0.55 11.16 -8.69
CA ALA A 50 -0.45 12.62 -8.63
C ALA A 50 -0.01 13.09 -7.23
N ILE A 51 -0.54 12.51 -6.14
CA ILE A 51 -0.11 12.78 -4.75
C ILE A 51 1.40 12.52 -4.61
N CYS A 52 1.90 11.40 -5.11
CA CYS A 52 3.32 11.04 -5.06
C CYS A 52 4.26 12.09 -5.71
N ARG A 53 3.73 12.94 -6.58
CA ARG A 53 4.47 14.02 -7.25
C ARG A 53 4.33 15.39 -6.58
N LEU A 54 3.46 15.51 -5.58
CA LEU A 54 3.27 16.77 -4.86
C LEU A 54 4.55 17.16 -4.09
N PRO A 55 4.92 18.43 -4.04
CA PRO A 55 6.11 18.88 -3.31
C PRO A 55 6.02 18.60 -1.80
N TRP A 56 4.81 18.54 -1.24
CA TRP A 56 4.56 18.30 0.18
C TRP A 56 4.55 16.80 0.55
N TYR A 57 4.34 15.90 -0.41
CA TYR A 57 4.37 14.45 -0.18
C TYR A 57 5.79 13.91 -0.38
N GLY A 58 6.62 13.97 0.68
CA GLY A 58 8.05 13.63 0.63
C GLY A 58 8.36 12.14 0.53
N ILE A 59 7.46 11.27 1.00
CA ILE A 59 7.68 9.81 1.15
C ILE A 59 8.30 9.19 -0.09
N THR A 60 7.67 9.37 -1.26
CA THR A 60 8.11 8.74 -2.52
C THR A 60 9.51 9.18 -2.94
N ARG A 61 9.80 10.49 -2.85
CA ARG A 61 11.10 11.05 -3.26
C ARG A 61 12.22 10.63 -2.31
N THR A 62 11.93 10.63 -1.03
CA THR A 62 12.92 10.26 -0.01
C THR A 62 13.26 8.78 -0.11
N GLU A 63 12.25 7.92 -0.22
CA GLU A 63 12.48 6.48 -0.39
C GLU A 63 13.26 6.19 -1.68
N ALA A 64 12.96 6.87 -2.80
CA ALA A 64 13.72 6.73 -4.05
C ALA A 64 15.21 7.08 -3.86
N ARG A 65 15.52 8.23 -3.23
CA ARG A 65 16.91 8.60 -2.91
C ARG A 65 17.62 7.58 -2.03
N MET A 66 16.92 7.04 -1.04
CA MET A 66 17.49 6.01 -0.14
C MET A 66 17.75 4.69 -0.88
N LEU A 67 16.86 4.29 -1.78
CA LEU A 67 17.07 3.10 -2.62
C LEU A 67 18.27 3.27 -3.56
N GLU A 68 18.44 4.45 -4.16
CA GLU A 68 19.65 4.75 -4.96
C GLU A 68 20.92 4.72 -4.12
N ALA A 69 20.89 5.30 -2.91
CA ALA A 69 22.06 5.39 -2.03
C ALA A 69 22.46 4.04 -1.43
N HIS A 70 21.49 3.21 -1.04
CA HIS A 70 21.73 2.02 -0.22
C HIS A 70 21.39 0.70 -0.93
N GLY A 71 20.80 0.74 -2.14
CA GLY A 71 20.35 -0.46 -2.83
C GLY A 71 21.46 -1.47 -3.09
N ARG A 72 22.69 -1.01 -3.39
CA ARG A 72 23.86 -1.91 -3.52
C ARG A 72 24.13 -2.65 -2.22
N GLU A 73 24.13 -1.94 -1.09
CA GLU A 73 24.37 -2.55 0.22
C GLU A 73 23.31 -3.58 0.58
N VAL A 74 22.05 -3.39 0.15
CA VAL A 74 20.98 -4.40 0.31
C VAL A 74 21.37 -5.72 -0.34
N PHE A 75 21.86 -5.68 -1.60
CA PHE A 75 22.27 -6.90 -2.31
C PHE A 75 23.56 -7.49 -1.75
N ASP A 76 24.53 -6.67 -1.34
CA ASP A 76 25.78 -7.13 -0.76
C ASP A 76 25.56 -7.88 0.58
N ARG A 77 24.56 -7.44 1.39
CA ARG A 77 24.22 -8.10 2.66
C ARG A 77 23.43 -9.39 2.51
N LEU A 78 22.66 -9.53 1.42
CA LEU A 78 21.80 -10.70 1.21
C LEU A 78 22.49 -11.81 0.41
N ASP A 79 23.54 -11.55 -0.31
CA ASP A 79 24.24 -12.48 -1.20
C ASP A 79 23.28 -13.32 -2.09
N ARG A 80 23.56 -13.39 -3.37
CA ARG A 80 22.86 -14.24 -4.35
C ARG A 80 21.32 -14.11 -4.36
N VAL A 81 20.77 -12.90 -4.30
CA VAL A 81 19.33 -12.67 -4.53
C VAL A 81 18.98 -13.13 -5.95
N SER A 82 18.07 -14.08 -6.06
CA SER A 82 17.56 -14.62 -7.34
C SER A 82 16.09 -14.31 -7.58
N THR A 83 15.38 -13.91 -6.54
CA THR A 83 13.95 -13.64 -6.59
C THR A 83 13.63 -12.40 -5.76
N ILE A 84 12.89 -11.46 -6.34
CA ILE A 84 12.29 -10.35 -5.61
C ILE A 84 10.78 -10.52 -5.62
N VAL A 85 10.13 -10.21 -4.50
CA VAL A 85 8.67 -10.20 -4.37
C VAL A 85 8.28 -8.81 -3.89
N GLU A 86 7.71 -7.98 -4.75
CA GLU A 86 7.20 -6.67 -4.37
C GLU A 86 5.73 -6.76 -4.01
N LEU A 87 5.40 -6.28 -2.81
CA LEU A 87 4.05 -6.21 -2.27
C LEU A 87 3.57 -4.75 -2.40
N GLY A 88 2.62 -4.51 -3.33
CA GLY A 88 2.20 -3.15 -3.70
C GLY A 88 3.14 -2.52 -4.73
N SER A 89 2.93 -2.85 -6.01
CA SER A 89 3.90 -2.57 -7.07
C SER A 89 3.92 -1.10 -7.55
N GLY A 90 2.82 -0.35 -7.37
CA GLY A 90 2.71 1.02 -7.86
C GLY A 90 3.06 1.16 -9.34
N ASP A 91 3.96 2.08 -9.69
CA ASP A 91 4.46 2.29 -11.05
C ASP A 91 5.78 1.54 -11.37
N GLY A 92 6.33 0.79 -10.40
CA GLY A 92 7.57 0.03 -10.52
C GLY A 92 8.86 0.85 -10.48
N SER A 93 8.79 2.17 -10.38
CA SER A 93 9.97 3.07 -10.45
C SER A 93 10.94 2.82 -9.30
N LYS A 94 10.45 2.63 -8.08
CA LYS A 94 11.26 2.39 -6.89
C LYS A 94 11.96 1.02 -6.96
N LEU A 95 11.25 -0.02 -7.38
CA LEU A 95 11.86 -1.33 -7.56
C LEU A 95 12.91 -1.31 -8.66
N ARG A 96 12.67 -0.58 -9.75
CA ARG A 96 13.68 -0.37 -10.80
C ARG A 96 14.95 0.26 -10.24
N LEU A 97 14.85 1.31 -9.44
CA LEU A 97 16.01 1.94 -8.78
C LEU A 97 16.78 0.96 -7.91
N LEU A 98 16.08 0.19 -7.09
CA LEU A 98 16.70 -0.86 -6.25
C LEU A 98 17.45 -1.89 -7.11
N VAL A 99 16.83 -2.38 -8.18
CA VAL A 99 17.44 -3.41 -9.05
C VAL A 99 18.64 -2.87 -9.82
N GLN A 100 18.58 -1.61 -10.29
CA GLN A 100 19.68 -0.95 -11.00
C GLN A 100 20.88 -0.63 -10.10
N SER A 101 20.66 -0.34 -8.82
CA SER A 101 21.73 -0.07 -7.85
C SER A 101 22.49 -1.35 -7.42
N GLY A 102 21.95 -2.54 -7.68
CA GLY A 102 22.60 -3.80 -7.42
C GLY A 102 23.87 -4.03 -8.26
N ALA A 103 24.72 -4.95 -7.84
CA ALA A 103 25.87 -5.38 -8.64
C ALA A 103 25.42 -6.11 -9.92
N PRO A 104 26.24 -6.13 -10.99
CA PRO A 104 25.98 -6.93 -12.18
C PRO A 104 25.68 -8.39 -11.80
N ARG A 105 24.60 -8.93 -12.33
CA ARG A 105 24.15 -10.29 -12.02
C ARG A 105 24.71 -11.28 -13.01
N THR A 106 25.06 -12.46 -12.52
CA THR A 106 25.51 -13.59 -13.35
C THR A 106 24.36 -14.53 -13.74
N ARG A 107 23.14 -14.28 -13.23
CA ARG A 107 21.93 -15.07 -13.49
C ARG A 107 20.72 -14.16 -13.60
N PRO A 108 19.70 -14.55 -14.37
CA PRO A 108 18.44 -13.81 -14.44
C PRO A 108 17.79 -13.64 -13.06
N LEU A 109 17.17 -12.50 -12.83
CA LEU A 109 16.38 -12.19 -11.66
C LEU A 109 14.90 -12.44 -11.96
N THR A 110 14.20 -13.15 -11.09
CA THR A 110 12.74 -13.27 -11.18
C THR A 110 12.10 -12.22 -10.25
N ILE A 111 11.21 -11.40 -10.79
CA ILE A 111 10.45 -10.41 -10.03
C ILE A 111 8.98 -10.82 -10.03
N HIS A 112 8.41 -11.04 -8.85
CA HIS A 112 7.00 -11.23 -8.62
C HIS A 112 6.40 -9.91 -8.14
N LEU A 113 5.39 -9.41 -8.85
CA LEU A 113 4.64 -8.21 -8.49
C LEU A 113 3.27 -8.61 -7.96
N VAL A 114 2.97 -8.24 -6.74
CA VAL A 114 1.69 -8.54 -6.08
C VAL A 114 0.94 -7.23 -5.84
N ASP A 115 -0.22 -7.07 -6.47
CA ASP A 115 -1.08 -5.90 -6.30
C ASP A 115 -2.52 -6.25 -6.64
N VAL A 116 -3.48 -5.59 -6.01
CA VAL A 116 -4.91 -5.71 -6.33
C VAL A 116 -5.30 -4.88 -7.55
N SER A 117 -4.45 -3.96 -7.97
CA SER A 117 -4.66 -3.06 -9.11
C SER A 117 -4.00 -3.60 -10.37
N SER A 118 -4.80 -4.10 -11.31
CA SER A 118 -4.33 -4.51 -12.66
C SER A 118 -3.60 -3.38 -13.40
N ALA A 119 -4.02 -2.13 -13.18
CA ALA A 119 -3.38 -0.95 -13.76
C ALA A 119 -1.97 -0.73 -13.18
N ALA A 120 -1.80 -0.86 -11.84
CA ALA A 120 -0.50 -0.78 -11.18
C ALA A 120 0.44 -1.90 -11.68
N LEU A 121 -0.03 -3.14 -11.72
CA LEU A 121 0.74 -4.28 -12.26
C LEU A 121 1.21 -4.05 -13.69
N THR A 122 0.32 -3.56 -14.55
CA THR A 122 0.65 -3.27 -15.96
C THR A 122 1.69 -2.15 -16.07
N SER A 123 1.55 -1.08 -15.28
CA SER A 123 2.50 0.04 -15.26
C SER A 123 3.87 -0.40 -14.76
N SER A 124 3.89 -1.14 -13.65
CA SER A 124 5.12 -1.65 -13.04
C SER A 124 5.84 -2.64 -13.97
N ALA A 125 5.12 -3.57 -14.60
CA ALA A 125 5.70 -4.49 -15.57
C ALA A 125 6.35 -3.78 -16.75
N ARG A 126 5.70 -2.73 -17.26
CA ARG A 126 6.27 -1.90 -18.34
C ARG A 126 7.56 -1.21 -17.90
N THR A 127 7.57 -0.60 -16.73
CA THR A 127 8.75 0.08 -16.16
C THR A 127 9.92 -0.89 -15.96
N LEU A 128 9.62 -2.10 -15.45
CA LEU A 128 10.65 -3.12 -15.17
C LEU A 128 11.10 -3.88 -16.42
N SER A 129 10.31 -3.91 -17.50
CA SER A 129 10.70 -4.52 -18.77
C SER A 129 11.87 -3.82 -19.46
N GLU A 130 12.25 -2.61 -19.00
CA GLU A 130 13.45 -1.90 -19.44
C GLU A 130 14.75 -2.46 -18.80
N LEU A 131 14.64 -3.38 -17.85
CA LEU A 131 15.79 -4.02 -17.19
C LEU A 131 16.23 -5.27 -17.94
N ASP A 132 17.55 -5.42 -18.12
CA ASP A 132 18.12 -6.63 -18.71
C ASP A 132 18.08 -7.81 -17.73
N ASP A 133 17.95 -9.02 -18.26
CA ASP A 133 18.01 -10.29 -17.51
C ASP A 133 16.98 -10.38 -16.34
N VAL A 134 15.76 -9.86 -16.56
CA VAL A 134 14.67 -9.91 -15.60
C VAL A 134 13.48 -10.67 -16.16
N ALA A 135 12.95 -11.63 -15.40
CA ALA A 135 11.66 -12.28 -15.66
C ALA A 135 10.61 -11.70 -14.71
N ILE A 136 9.48 -11.25 -15.25
CA ILE A 136 8.41 -10.61 -14.46
C ILE A 136 7.19 -11.53 -14.40
N VAL A 137 6.67 -11.74 -13.19
CA VAL A 137 5.46 -12.53 -12.92
C VAL A 137 4.46 -11.64 -12.17
N LEU A 138 3.24 -11.55 -12.69
CA LEU A 138 2.18 -10.70 -12.14
C LEU A 138 1.20 -11.54 -11.33
N HIS A 139 0.83 -11.04 -10.15
CA HIS A 139 -0.16 -11.61 -9.25
C HIS A 139 -1.22 -10.54 -8.95
N GLU A 140 -2.35 -10.58 -9.64
CA GLU A 140 -3.50 -9.69 -9.39
C GLU A 140 -4.30 -10.24 -8.21
N THR A 141 -3.84 -9.96 -6.99
CA THR A 141 -4.41 -10.52 -5.76
C THR A 141 -4.01 -9.70 -4.54
N THR A 142 -4.53 -10.07 -3.34
CA THR A 142 -4.10 -9.48 -2.06
C THR A 142 -2.67 -9.91 -1.72
N TYR A 143 -2.03 -9.21 -0.80
CA TYR A 143 -0.67 -9.51 -0.36
C TYR A 143 -0.57 -10.93 0.22
N GLU A 144 -1.54 -11.32 1.06
CA GLU A 144 -1.58 -12.61 1.73
C GLU A 144 -1.69 -13.75 0.72
N ALA A 145 -2.65 -13.66 -0.21
CA ALA A 145 -2.85 -14.66 -1.25
C ALA A 145 -1.63 -14.77 -2.18
N GLY A 146 -1.02 -13.63 -2.53
CA GLY A 146 0.23 -13.62 -3.32
C GLY A 146 1.41 -14.28 -2.60
N LEU A 147 1.53 -14.09 -1.29
CA LEU A 147 2.55 -14.74 -0.47
C LEU A 147 2.32 -16.25 -0.36
N ASP A 148 1.07 -16.70 -0.22
CA ASP A 148 0.69 -18.11 -0.17
C ASP A 148 0.97 -18.81 -1.51
N ASP A 149 0.62 -18.18 -2.64
CA ASP A 149 0.93 -18.66 -3.98
C ASP A 149 2.43 -18.84 -4.20
N LEU A 150 3.23 -17.88 -3.74
CA LEU A 150 4.70 -17.93 -3.81
C LEU A 150 5.30 -18.99 -2.89
N GLY A 151 4.66 -19.25 -1.74
CA GLY A 151 5.05 -20.31 -0.82
C GLY A 151 4.87 -21.71 -1.41
N ALA A 152 3.86 -21.89 -2.28
CA ALA A 152 3.56 -23.15 -2.95
C ALA A 152 4.45 -23.43 -4.18
N GLN A 153 5.17 -22.43 -4.70
CA GLN A 153 6.01 -22.59 -5.90
C GLN A 153 7.41 -23.14 -5.56
N PRO A 154 8.01 -23.93 -6.49
CA PRO A 154 9.40 -24.38 -6.34
C PRO A 154 10.34 -23.17 -6.16
N ARG A 155 11.27 -23.28 -5.22
CA ARG A 155 12.23 -22.20 -4.95
C ARG A 155 13.43 -22.31 -5.89
N PRO A 156 13.75 -21.24 -6.66
CA PRO A 156 15.03 -21.16 -7.38
C PRO A 156 16.21 -21.19 -6.40
N ALA A 157 17.36 -21.63 -6.88
CA ALA A 157 18.60 -21.53 -6.11
C ALA A 157 18.99 -20.06 -5.91
N GLY A 158 19.12 -19.62 -4.66
CA GLY A 158 19.41 -18.25 -4.26
C GLY A 158 18.45 -17.75 -3.18
N ARG A 159 18.62 -16.51 -2.76
CA ARG A 159 17.78 -15.88 -1.75
C ARG A 159 16.58 -15.18 -2.38
N ARG A 160 15.50 -15.11 -1.63
CA ARG A 160 14.33 -14.28 -1.91
C ARG A 160 14.45 -12.98 -1.11
N LEU A 161 14.16 -11.87 -1.78
CA LEU A 161 14.00 -10.56 -1.16
C LEU A 161 12.54 -10.14 -1.30
N ALA A 162 11.80 -10.12 -0.20
CA ALA A 162 10.51 -9.44 -0.14
C ALA A 162 10.76 -7.92 -0.04
N VAL A 163 9.96 -7.13 -0.73
CA VAL A 163 10.07 -5.68 -0.78
C VAL A 163 8.70 -5.08 -0.46
N PHE A 164 8.62 -4.25 0.57
CA PHE A 164 7.41 -3.56 0.99
C PHE A 164 7.70 -2.09 1.22
N LEU A 165 7.45 -1.28 0.22
CA LEU A 165 7.84 0.14 0.14
C LEU A 165 6.64 1.08 0.24
N GLY A 166 6.92 2.40 0.17
CA GLY A 166 5.87 3.44 0.18
C GLY A 166 5.28 3.73 1.54
N SER A 167 5.89 3.21 2.60
CA SER A 167 5.29 3.26 3.95
C SER A 167 3.92 2.59 4.06
N ASN A 168 3.64 1.61 3.18
CA ASN A 168 2.37 0.88 3.16
C ASN A 168 2.10 0.12 4.47
N ILE A 169 3.14 -0.21 5.24
CA ILE A 169 3.00 -0.78 6.59
C ILE A 169 2.22 0.16 7.53
N GLY A 170 2.26 1.47 7.28
CA GLY A 170 1.53 2.46 8.03
C GLY A 170 0.00 2.42 7.82
N ASN A 171 -0.49 1.67 6.84
CA ASN A 171 -1.92 1.52 6.59
C ASN A 171 -2.56 0.43 7.48
N PHE A 172 -1.75 -0.34 8.18
CA PHE A 172 -2.20 -1.35 9.13
C PHE A 172 -2.19 -0.81 10.56
N ASP A 173 -3.16 -1.19 11.36
CA ASP A 173 -3.07 -1.04 12.82
C ASP A 173 -2.03 -2.01 13.40
N ALA A 174 -1.68 -1.87 14.67
CA ALA A 174 -0.60 -2.65 15.26
C ALA A 174 -0.84 -4.19 15.20
N PRO A 175 -2.04 -4.73 15.48
CA PRO A 175 -2.33 -6.14 15.28
C PRO A 175 -2.22 -6.58 13.81
N GLY A 176 -2.78 -5.79 12.89
CA GLY A 176 -2.73 -6.09 11.45
C GLY A 176 -1.31 -6.04 10.90
N ALA A 177 -0.48 -5.10 11.33
CA ALA A 177 0.93 -5.03 10.97
C ALA A 177 1.72 -6.26 11.46
N ASP A 178 1.50 -6.71 12.70
CA ASP A 178 2.15 -7.92 13.26
C ASP A 178 1.71 -9.17 12.48
N GLU A 179 0.42 -9.33 12.20
CA GLU A 179 -0.10 -10.47 11.42
C GLU A 179 0.48 -10.48 10.00
N PHE A 180 0.51 -9.33 9.34
CA PHE A 180 1.05 -9.18 7.99
C PHE A 180 2.55 -9.48 7.94
N LEU A 181 3.35 -8.94 8.86
CA LEU A 181 4.79 -9.24 8.93
C LEU A 181 5.07 -10.71 9.20
N ARG A 182 4.26 -11.37 10.05
CA ARG A 182 4.34 -12.82 10.25
C ARG A 182 3.94 -13.60 9.00
N ALA A 183 2.98 -13.12 8.21
CA ALA A 183 2.64 -13.73 6.92
C ALA A 183 3.81 -13.65 5.94
N ILE A 184 4.46 -12.49 5.81
CA ILE A 184 5.70 -12.36 5.01
C ILE A 184 6.76 -13.34 5.53
N ARG A 185 6.97 -13.41 6.86
CA ARG A 185 7.96 -14.29 7.46
C ARG A 185 7.72 -15.77 7.13
N ARG A 186 6.47 -16.23 7.14
CA ARG A 186 6.10 -17.61 6.74
C ARG A 186 6.45 -17.93 5.29
N GLY A 187 6.34 -16.94 4.39
CA GLY A 187 6.68 -17.08 2.97
C GLY A 187 8.19 -17.08 2.65
N LEU A 188 9.04 -16.82 3.66
CA LEU A 188 10.48 -16.69 3.53
C LEU A 188 11.21 -17.86 4.22
N ALA A 189 12.29 -18.36 3.61
CA ALA A 189 13.18 -19.30 4.24
C ALA A 189 14.26 -18.59 5.06
N LEU A 190 14.94 -19.37 5.91
CA LEU A 190 16.08 -18.90 6.69
C LEU A 190 17.09 -18.14 5.83
N GLY A 191 17.38 -16.91 6.22
CA GLY A 191 18.33 -16.03 5.54
C GLY A 191 17.79 -15.28 4.32
N ASP A 192 16.53 -15.48 3.91
CA ASP A 192 15.86 -14.59 2.96
C ASP A 192 15.68 -13.20 3.59
N GLY A 193 15.51 -12.17 2.76
CA GLY A 193 15.39 -10.78 3.19
C GLY A 193 13.99 -10.21 3.10
N LEU A 194 13.73 -9.21 3.94
CA LEU A 194 12.64 -8.24 3.77
C LEU A 194 13.24 -6.84 3.80
N LEU A 195 12.97 -6.05 2.77
CA LEU A 195 13.25 -4.61 2.73
C LEU A 195 11.94 -3.84 2.96
N LEU A 196 11.90 -3.10 4.06
CA LEU A 196 10.74 -2.32 4.49
C LEU A 196 11.04 -0.83 4.45
N GLY A 197 10.20 -0.05 3.76
CA GLY A 197 10.18 1.40 3.82
C GLY A 197 9.09 1.89 4.77
N ALA A 198 9.43 2.78 5.71
CA ALA A 198 8.47 3.30 6.68
C ALA A 198 8.69 4.79 6.97
N ASP A 199 7.59 5.53 6.97
CA ASP A 199 7.56 6.95 7.29
C ASP A 199 7.66 7.16 8.80
N LEU A 200 8.50 8.10 9.23
CA LEU A 200 8.77 8.36 10.63
C LEU A 200 7.93 9.53 11.16
N VAL A 201 7.79 9.59 12.47
CA VAL A 201 7.20 10.74 13.16
C VAL A 201 7.97 12.01 12.78
N LYS A 202 7.23 13.05 12.38
CA LYS A 202 7.74 14.35 11.96
C LYS A 202 6.78 15.47 12.42
N PRO A 203 7.14 16.74 12.29
CA PRO A 203 6.30 17.85 12.71
C PRO A 203 4.90 17.78 12.12
N GLU A 204 3.90 18.15 12.92
CA GLU A 204 2.47 18.05 12.57
C GLU A 204 2.12 18.84 11.31
N ASP A 205 2.69 20.04 11.16
CA ASP A 205 2.50 20.89 9.99
C ASP A 205 2.98 20.24 8.68
N VAL A 206 4.09 19.49 8.74
CA VAL A 206 4.62 18.72 7.61
C VAL A 206 3.67 17.57 7.27
N LEU A 207 3.18 16.86 8.30
CA LEU A 207 2.20 15.78 8.11
C LEU A 207 0.88 16.32 7.56
N GLN A 208 0.41 17.45 8.10
CA GLN A 208 -0.83 18.07 7.63
C GLN A 208 -0.75 18.43 6.14
N LEU A 209 0.34 19.07 5.70
CA LEU A 209 0.52 19.42 4.29
C LEU A 209 0.64 18.21 3.37
N ALA A 210 1.19 17.10 3.86
CA ALA A 210 1.34 15.88 3.06
C ALA A 210 0.00 15.17 2.80
N TYR A 211 -0.97 15.30 3.74
CA TYR A 211 -2.26 14.60 3.67
C TYR A 211 -3.46 15.52 3.45
N ASP A 212 -3.27 16.85 3.47
CA ASP A 212 -4.27 17.86 3.13
C ASP A 212 -3.61 18.98 2.30
N ASP A 213 -3.22 18.61 1.08
CA ASP A 213 -2.46 19.49 0.19
C ASP A 213 -3.32 20.67 -0.32
N PRO A 214 -2.70 21.87 -0.53
CA PRO A 214 -3.43 23.06 -0.95
C PRO A 214 -3.98 23.00 -2.39
N LEU A 215 -3.57 22.02 -3.21
CA LEU A 215 -4.15 21.77 -4.53
C LEU A 215 -5.40 20.89 -4.46
N GLY A 216 -5.66 20.24 -3.31
CA GLY A 216 -6.82 19.39 -3.09
C GLY A 216 -6.76 18.05 -3.81
N VAL A 217 -5.56 17.59 -4.19
CA VAL A 217 -5.38 16.27 -4.86
C VAL A 217 -5.69 15.15 -3.89
N THR A 218 -5.20 15.23 -2.64
CA THR A 218 -5.50 14.25 -1.59
C THR A 218 -6.99 14.27 -1.23
N ALA A 219 -7.59 15.45 -1.19
CA ALA A 219 -9.04 15.57 -1.00
C ALA A 219 -9.84 14.91 -2.13
N ALA A 220 -9.38 15.03 -3.38
CA ALA A 220 -10.01 14.35 -4.52
C ALA A 220 -9.84 12.83 -4.43
N PHE A 221 -8.66 12.34 -4.06
CA PHE A 221 -8.38 10.93 -3.83
C PHE A 221 -9.32 10.33 -2.76
N ASN A 222 -9.45 11.00 -1.61
CA ASN A 222 -10.33 10.55 -0.55
C ASN A 222 -11.81 10.54 -0.97
N ARG A 223 -12.30 11.61 -1.63
CA ARG A 223 -13.67 11.69 -2.14
C ARG A 223 -13.98 10.70 -3.26
N ASN A 224 -12.96 10.21 -3.98
CA ASN A 224 -13.14 9.17 -4.99
C ASN A 224 -13.79 7.89 -4.43
N LEU A 225 -13.63 7.61 -3.15
CA LEU A 225 -14.30 6.49 -2.49
C LEU A 225 -15.84 6.60 -2.59
N LEU A 226 -16.40 7.80 -2.39
CA LEU A 226 -17.84 8.05 -2.56
C LEU A 226 -18.25 7.99 -4.03
N VAL A 227 -17.41 8.49 -4.94
CA VAL A 227 -17.64 8.38 -6.39
C VAL A 227 -17.74 6.90 -6.78
N ARG A 228 -16.84 6.08 -6.27
CA ARG A 228 -16.82 4.63 -6.51
C ARG A 228 -18.07 3.95 -5.98
N ILE A 229 -18.49 4.24 -4.74
CA ILE A 229 -19.73 3.70 -4.18
C ILE A 229 -20.93 4.12 -5.03
N ASN A 230 -21.02 5.37 -5.46
CA ASN A 230 -22.10 5.83 -6.33
C ASN A 230 -22.13 5.07 -7.65
N ARG A 231 -20.97 4.92 -8.29
CA ARG A 231 -20.82 4.28 -9.60
C ARG A 231 -21.06 2.76 -9.55
N GLU A 232 -20.46 2.07 -8.57
CA GLU A 232 -20.40 0.60 -8.55
C GLU A 232 -21.54 -0.02 -7.75
N LEU A 233 -22.01 0.64 -6.69
CA LEU A 233 -23.03 0.14 -5.78
C LEU A 233 -24.37 0.86 -5.90
N GLY A 234 -24.49 1.82 -6.82
CA GLY A 234 -25.73 2.61 -7.00
C GLY A 234 -26.06 3.47 -5.78
N GLY A 235 -25.01 4.03 -5.15
CA GLY A 235 -25.14 5.03 -4.10
C GLY A 235 -25.60 6.38 -4.65
N ASP A 236 -26.09 7.24 -3.76
CA ASP A 236 -26.53 8.62 -4.08
C ASP A 236 -25.84 9.67 -3.18
N PHE A 237 -24.59 9.42 -2.78
CA PHE A 237 -23.80 10.42 -2.08
C PHE A 237 -23.73 11.72 -2.87
N ASP A 238 -24.13 12.83 -2.24
CA ASP A 238 -23.81 14.16 -2.74
C ASP A 238 -22.35 14.50 -2.37
N LEU A 239 -21.47 14.46 -3.37
CA LEU A 239 -20.02 14.65 -3.18
C LEU A 239 -19.67 16.04 -2.65
N GLU A 240 -20.50 17.07 -2.98
CA GLU A 240 -20.31 18.44 -2.50
C GLU A 240 -20.68 18.59 -1.01
N ALA A 241 -21.45 17.66 -0.49
CA ALA A 241 -21.83 17.62 0.92
C ALA A 241 -20.79 16.95 1.83
N PHE A 242 -19.69 16.45 1.28
CA PHE A 242 -18.58 15.90 2.05
C PHE A 242 -17.30 16.68 1.80
N GLU A 243 -16.56 16.94 2.88
CA GLU A 243 -15.22 17.52 2.82
C GLU A 243 -14.18 16.54 3.34
N HIS A 244 -13.00 16.60 2.76
CA HIS A 244 -11.83 15.88 3.25
C HIS A 244 -11.29 16.54 4.52
N ARG A 245 -10.84 15.72 5.46
CA ARG A 245 -10.13 16.12 6.67
C ARG A 245 -8.97 15.17 6.93
N ALA A 246 -7.76 15.69 7.03
CA ALA A 246 -6.62 14.97 7.58
C ALA A 246 -6.40 15.42 9.03
N ILE A 247 -6.18 14.47 9.94
CA ILE A 247 -6.03 14.72 11.36
C ILE A 247 -4.80 13.97 11.87
N TRP A 248 -3.85 14.68 12.47
CA TRP A 248 -2.77 14.05 13.21
C TRP A 248 -3.27 13.59 14.58
N ASN A 249 -3.28 12.28 14.79
CA ASN A 249 -3.56 11.67 16.09
C ASN A 249 -2.22 11.35 16.77
N ALA A 250 -1.72 12.29 17.57
CA ALA A 250 -0.42 12.15 18.23
C ALA A 250 -0.39 10.97 19.23
N ALA A 251 -1.51 10.66 19.89
CA ALA A 251 -1.58 9.55 20.85
C ALA A 251 -1.45 8.19 20.17
N ALA A 252 -1.92 8.07 18.94
CA ALA A 252 -1.82 6.86 18.13
C ALA A 252 -0.68 6.91 17.09
N SER A 253 0.08 8.01 17.02
CA SER A 253 1.15 8.25 16.04
C SER A 253 0.70 7.97 14.61
N ARG A 254 -0.44 8.51 14.19
CA ARG A 254 -0.97 8.30 12.84
C ARG A 254 -1.69 9.53 12.29
N VAL A 255 -1.64 9.70 10.99
CA VAL A 255 -2.57 10.57 10.28
C VAL A 255 -3.84 9.78 9.97
N GLU A 256 -4.98 10.37 10.25
CA GLU A 256 -6.30 9.82 9.94
C GLU A 256 -6.93 10.64 8.82
N MET A 257 -7.37 10.00 7.75
CA MET A 257 -8.17 10.64 6.71
C MET A 257 -9.66 10.37 6.94
N HIS A 258 -10.44 11.42 6.85
CA HIS A 258 -11.88 11.38 7.04
C HIS A 258 -12.61 12.11 5.91
N LEU A 259 -13.85 11.70 5.68
CA LEU A 259 -14.84 12.45 4.92
C LEU A 259 -15.90 12.96 5.90
N ALA A 260 -15.98 14.27 6.10
CA ALA A 260 -16.90 14.90 7.03
C ALA A 260 -18.13 15.46 6.30
N ALA A 261 -19.32 15.13 6.80
CA ALA A 261 -20.57 15.67 6.26
C ALA A 261 -20.72 17.16 6.59
N LYS A 262 -20.77 18.02 5.58
CA LYS A 262 -20.96 19.48 5.75
C LYS A 262 -22.39 19.85 6.16
N ARG A 263 -23.34 18.95 5.92
CA ARG A 263 -24.77 19.11 6.26
C ARG A 263 -25.38 17.75 6.51
N ALA A 264 -26.49 17.73 7.24
CA ALA A 264 -27.30 16.52 7.41
C ALA A 264 -27.81 16.03 6.04
N GLN A 265 -27.71 14.72 5.79
CA GLN A 265 -28.19 14.10 4.58
C GLN A 265 -28.52 12.63 4.78
N ARG A 266 -29.41 12.12 3.96
CA ARG A 266 -29.70 10.69 3.87
C ARG A 266 -29.09 10.17 2.58
N VAL A 267 -28.39 9.04 2.68
CA VAL A 267 -27.73 8.38 1.55
C VAL A 267 -28.27 6.95 1.44
N ARG A 268 -28.67 6.57 0.23
CA ARG A 268 -29.09 5.23 -0.09
C ARG A 268 -28.06 4.55 -0.99
N ILE A 269 -27.67 3.31 -0.65
CA ILE A 269 -26.73 2.51 -1.43
C ILE A 269 -27.42 1.20 -1.80
N ARG A 270 -27.86 1.12 -3.07
CA ARG A 270 -28.80 0.07 -3.50
C ARG A 270 -28.21 -1.33 -3.41
N ALA A 271 -26.99 -1.53 -3.91
CA ALA A 271 -26.35 -2.85 -3.89
C ALA A 271 -25.97 -3.34 -2.49
N ALA A 272 -25.80 -2.41 -1.53
CA ALA A 272 -25.56 -2.72 -0.12
C ALA A 272 -26.85 -2.82 0.72
N GLU A 273 -28.02 -2.62 0.10
CA GLU A 273 -29.34 -2.57 0.80
C GLU A 273 -29.30 -1.64 2.03
N LEU A 274 -28.58 -0.53 1.94
CA LEU A 274 -28.26 0.35 3.06
C LEU A 274 -28.86 1.75 2.84
N ASP A 275 -29.50 2.25 3.90
CA ASP A 275 -29.98 3.60 4.04
C ASP A 275 -29.29 4.21 5.27
N VAL A 276 -28.47 5.24 5.08
CA VAL A 276 -27.66 5.86 6.14
C VAL A 276 -28.02 7.34 6.27
N GLN A 277 -28.27 7.78 7.49
CA GLN A 277 -28.40 9.20 7.80
C GLN A 277 -27.10 9.73 8.37
N PHE A 278 -26.62 10.83 7.83
CA PHE A 278 -25.46 11.58 8.32
C PHE A 278 -25.94 12.86 8.96
N GLU A 279 -25.43 13.15 10.15
CA GLU A 279 -25.58 14.45 10.79
C GLU A 279 -24.46 15.41 10.33
N THR A 280 -24.69 16.71 10.47
CA THR A 280 -23.65 17.72 10.17
C THR A 280 -22.43 17.49 11.05
N GLY A 281 -21.25 17.40 10.43
CA GLY A 281 -19.97 17.15 11.11
C GLY A 281 -19.69 15.67 11.36
N GLU A 282 -20.61 14.76 11.07
CA GLU A 282 -20.36 13.32 11.18
C GLU A 282 -19.32 12.88 10.16
N ARG A 283 -18.45 11.95 10.55
CA ARG A 283 -17.28 11.56 9.77
C ARG A 283 -17.34 10.09 9.37
N ILE A 284 -16.81 9.82 8.18
CA ILE A 284 -16.43 8.48 7.73
C ILE A 284 -14.90 8.43 7.79
N TRP A 285 -14.34 7.53 8.57
CA TRP A 285 -12.90 7.27 8.62
C TRP A 285 -12.51 6.38 7.45
N THR A 286 -11.63 6.87 6.58
CA THR A 286 -11.31 6.24 5.29
C THR A 286 -9.93 5.63 5.23
N GLU A 287 -8.96 6.19 5.96
CA GLU A 287 -7.59 5.68 5.98
C GLU A 287 -6.84 6.08 7.25
N SER A 288 -5.91 5.24 7.66
CA SER A 288 -4.85 5.56 8.63
C SER A 288 -3.50 5.48 7.98
N SER A 289 -2.59 6.37 8.37
CA SER A 289 -1.18 6.26 8.03
C SER A 289 -0.34 6.44 9.28
N TYR A 290 0.07 5.31 9.86
CA TYR A 290 0.92 5.27 11.05
C TYR A 290 2.32 5.77 10.75
N LYS A 291 2.90 6.47 11.72
CA LYS A 291 4.26 6.98 11.71
C LYS A 291 5.03 6.34 12.85
N TYR A 292 6.28 6.04 12.59
CA TYR A 292 7.06 5.20 13.49
C TYR A 292 8.27 5.96 14.05
N GLU A 293 8.75 5.52 15.21
CA GLU A 293 10.13 5.78 15.59
C GLU A 293 11.04 4.66 15.06
N PRO A 294 12.30 4.94 14.71
CA PRO A 294 13.19 3.95 14.10
C PRO A 294 13.31 2.64 14.88
N GLY A 295 13.42 2.72 16.21
CA GLY A 295 13.49 1.55 17.07
C GLY A 295 12.20 0.71 17.11
N GLN A 296 11.04 1.33 16.91
CA GLN A 296 9.76 0.61 16.84
C GLN A 296 9.69 -0.29 15.60
N ILE A 297 10.22 0.17 14.46
CA ILE A 297 10.27 -0.63 13.22
C ILE A 297 11.11 -1.88 13.44
N VAL A 298 12.29 -1.74 14.03
CA VAL A 298 13.18 -2.87 14.33
C VAL A 298 12.49 -3.85 15.28
N ALA A 299 11.92 -3.36 16.39
CA ALA A 299 11.25 -4.20 17.38
C ALA A 299 10.06 -4.97 16.77
N MET A 300 9.26 -4.31 15.93
CA MET A 300 8.13 -4.93 15.22
C MET A 300 8.59 -6.05 14.29
N LEU A 301 9.65 -5.82 13.50
CA LEU A 301 10.21 -6.82 12.59
C LEU A 301 10.85 -7.99 13.37
N GLU A 302 11.55 -7.72 14.46
CA GLU A 302 12.14 -8.77 15.31
C GLU A 302 11.08 -9.63 15.99
N SER A 303 9.97 -9.03 16.44
CA SER A 303 8.84 -9.78 17.02
C SER A 303 8.15 -10.70 16.01
N ALA A 304 8.19 -10.34 14.71
CA ALA A 304 7.68 -11.16 13.62
C ALA A 304 8.64 -12.29 13.16
N GLY A 305 9.82 -12.43 13.79
CA GLY A 305 10.76 -13.51 13.52
C GLY A 305 11.87 -13.15 12.52
N PHE A 306 12.20 -11.87 12.41
CA PHE A 306 13.33 -11.40 11.63
C PHE A 306 14.52 -10.99 12.51
N GLN A 307 15.65 -10.74 11.88
CA GLN A 307 16.83 -10.12 12.48
C GLN A 307 17.21 -8.88 11.67
N CYS A 308 17.38 -7.74 12.34
CA CYS A 308 17.83 -6.53 11.68
C CYS A 308 19.24 -6.72 11.11
N ALA A 309 19.39 -6.50 9.80
CA ALA A 309 20.66 -6.54 9.10
C ALA A 309 21.22 -5.13 8.86
N ALA A 310 20.33 -4.16 8.58
CA ALA A 310 20.67 -2.73 8.47
C ALA A 310 19.41 -1.88 8.61
N GLN A 311 19.58 -0.67 9.09
CA GLN A 311 18.55 0.37 9.04
C GLN A 311 19.23 1.68 8.63
N TRP A 312 18.72 2.29 7.57
CA TRP A 312 19.15 3.61 7.08
C TRP A 312 18.03 4.60 7.36
N ILE A 313 18.40 5.79 7.84
CA ILE A 313 17.45 6.83 8.22
C ILE A 313 17.79 8.09 7.44
N ASP A 314 16.80 8.66 6.77
CA ASP A 314 16.87 10.02 6.26
C ASP A 314 16.37 10.97 7.37
N ASP A 315 17.30 11.71 7.98
CA ASP A 315 16.99 12.59 9.11
C ASP A 315 16.28 13.89 8.68
N VAL A 316 16.37 14.26 7.40
CA VAL A 316 15.75 15.49 6.87
C VAL A 316 14.26 15.29 6.65
N ASP A 317 13.92 14.28 5.87
CA ASP A 317 12.52 13.96 5.52
C ASP A 317 11.91 12.92 6.48
N ARG A 318 12.69 12.46 7.48
CA ARG A 318 12.23 11.50 8.50
C ARG A 318 11.62 10.27 7.90
N PHE A 319 12.44 9.42 7.26
CA PHE A 319 12.07 8.16 6.64
C PHE A 319 13.09 7.08 6.98
N ALA A 320 12.65 5.84 7.16
CA ALA A 320 13.52 4.70 7.42
C ALA A 320 13.38 3.64 6.32
N LEU A 321 14.52 3.17 5.83
CA LEU A 321 14.61 1.97 5.00
C LEU A 321 15.30 0.89 5.86
N THR A 322 14.62 -0.22 6.11
CA THR A 322 15.08 -1.27 7.04
C THR A 322 15.19 -2.61 6.31
N LEU A 323 16.38 -3.19 6.32
CA LEU A 323 16.65 -4.53 5.81
C LEU A 323 16.72 -5.51 6.96
N VAL A 324 15.94 -6.59 6.88
CA VAL A 324 15.97 -7.68 7.85
C VAL A 324 16.13 -9.03 7.17
N GLN A 325 16.63 -10.00 7.89
CA GLN A 325 16.73 -11.40 7.44
C GLN A 325 15.81 -12.29 8.26
N ALA A 326 15.19 -13.26 7.61
CA ALA A 326 14.38 -14.28 8.25
C ALA A 326 15.26 -15.20 9.12
N LYS A 327 14.90 -15.36 10.42
CA LYS A 327 15.53 -16.26 11.39
C LYS A 327 14.98 -17.67 11.28
#